data_805f493b1f6c2f9755424467fc377ba4
#
_entry.id   805f493b1f6c2f9755424467fc377ba4
#
_cell.length_a   1.000
_cell.length_b   1.000
_cell.length_c   1.000
_cell.angle_alpha   90.00
_cell.angle_beta   90.00
_cell.angle_gamma   90.00
#
_symmetry.space_group_name_H-M   'P 1'
#
loop_
_entity.id
_entity.type
_entity.pdbx_description
1 polymer ?
#
loop_
_entity_poly.entity_id
_entity_poly.type
_entity_poly.pdbx_seq_one_letter_code
_entity_poly.pdbx_strand_id
1 'polypeptide(L)'
;MLKNKTAIITGASRGIGKGIAIKFAENNCFVGINYVSNKKEALDTLKKVREKGGDGVLLKGDVSKVDDVKEMVKTFTEKRKNIDILVNNAGIYFRNSFEKQPFKTWDKVLSVNLTGSYNMCKIVLPYMKENSRIIFISSQLAFRGSAHGSDYAASKAGQLGLMRSLALELADKKILVNAVAPGTIDTDIISDYTEEKRKKRAKEVPLKRLGQPEDIAGACLYLSSDLSKYVTGETINVNGGLYIH
;
A
#
# COMPACT_ATOMS: atom_id res chain seq x y z
N MET A 1 -4.21 18.02 -6.97
CA MET A 1 -5.10 17.52 -5.90
C MET A 1 -4.39 17.46 -4.54
N LEU A 2 -3.08 17.18 -4.49
CA LEU A 2 -2.32 17.01 -3.25
C LEU A 2 -1.27 18.13 -3.01
N LYS A 3 -1.52 19.33 -3.51
CA LYS A 3 -0.60 20.46 -3.38
C LYS A 3 -0.28 20.71 -1.90
N ASN A 4 1.01 20.80 -1.57
CA ASN A 4 1.54 21.00 -0.22
C ASN A 4 1.26 19.83 0.76
N LYS A 5 0.75 18.69 0.29
CA LYS A 5 0.59 17.48 1.10
C LYS A 5 1.88 16.68 1.12
N THR A 6 2.01 15.88 2.17
CA THR A 6 3.14 14.99 2.40
C THR A 6 2.64 13.57 2.58
N ALA A 7 3.33 12.58 2.00
CA ALA A 7 2.93 11.18 2.06
C ALA A 7 4.10 10.26 2.38
N ILE A 8 3.89 9.25 3.22
CA ILE A 8 4.78 8.09 3.32
C ILE A 8 4.11 6.92 2.63
N ILE A 9 4.83 6.27 1.69
CA ILE A 9 4.36 5.08 0.98
C ILE A 9 5.32 3.93 1.29
N THR A 10 4.82 2.90 1.97
CA THR A 10 5.65 1.74 2.30
C THR A 10 5.80 0.81 1.10
N GLY A 11 6.99 0.20 0.94
CA GLY A 11 7.28 -0.67 -0.20
C GLY A 11 7.19 0.03 -1.56
N ALA A 12 7.68 1.27 -1.64
CA ALA A 12 7.49 2.14 -2.80
C ALA A 12 8.64 2.11 -3.82
N SER A 13 9.61 1.21 -3.69
CA SER A 13 10.71 1.08 -4.66
C SER A 13 10.25 0.53 -6.02
N ARG A 14 9.14 -0.20 -6.08
CA ARG A 14 8.61 -0.84 -7.30
C ARG A 14 7.10 -1.10 -7.22
N GLY A 15 6.54 -1.68 -8.29
CA GLY A 15 5.15 -2.14 -8.35
C GLY A 15 4.12 -1.07 -8.00
N ILE A 16 3.10 -1.45 -7.25
CA ILE A 16 1.98 -0.58 -6.84
C ILE A 16 2.49 0.65 -6.07
N GLY A 17 3.39 0.46 -5.10
CA GLY A 17 3.91 1.56 -4.29
C GLY A 17 4.66 2.61 -5.11
N LYS A 18 5.44 2.19 -6.12
CA LYS A 18 6.08 3.10 -7.10
C LYS A 18 5.05 3.88 -7.91
N GLY A 19 4.01 3.19 -8.43
CA GLY A 19 2.93 3.84 -9.16
C GLY A 19 2.22 4.91 -8.32
N ILE A 20 1.95 4.61 -7.04
CA ILE A 20 1.34 5.56 -6.09
C ILE A 20 2.28 6.75 -5.86
N ALA A 21 3.58 6.52 -5.61
CA ALA A 21 4.54 7.59 -5.37
C ALA A 21 4.64 8.55 -6.56
N ILE A 22 4.70 8.04 -7.79
CA ILE A 22 4.72 8.84 -9.03
C ILE A 22 3.41 9.62 -9.18
N LYS A 23 2.26 8.96 -8.97
CA LYS A 23 0.94 9.61 -9.10
C LYS A 23 0.73 10.73 -8.09
N PHE A 24 1.20 10.55 -6.86
CA PHE A 24 1.14 11.59 -5.84
C PHE A 24 2.07 12.77 -6.19
N ALA A 25 3.26 12.48 -6.70
CA ALA A 25 4.21 13.50 -7.18
C ALA A 25 3.62 14.34 -8.32
N GLU A 26 2.95 13.74 -9.31
CA GLU A 26 2.21 14.43 -10.37
C GLU A 26 1.14 15.41 -9.83
N ASN A 27 0.71 15.20 -8.59
CA ASN A 27 -0.26 16.04 -7.90
C ASN A 27 0.38 16.97 -6.84
N ASN A 28 1.69 17.22 -6.96
CA ASN A 28 2.48 18.11 -6.10
C ASN A 28 2.57 17.67 -4.63
N CYS A 29 2.58 16.35 -4.37
CA CYS A 29 2.81 15.78 -3.05
C CYS A 29 4.30 15.51 -2.82
N PHE A 30 4.82 15.83 -1.63
CA PHE A 30 6.15 15.37 -1.22
C PHE A 30 6.06 13.92 -0.72
N VAL A 31 6.90 13.02 -1.24
CA VAL A 31 6.76 11.58 -0.96
C VAL A 31 7.95 10.97 -0.25
N GLY A 32 7.69 10.22 0.81
CA GLY A 32 8.63 9.29 1.45
C GLY A 32 8.54 7.92 0.77
N ILE A 33 9.62 7.49 0.14
CA ILE A 33 9.72 6.25 -0.63
C ILE A 33 10.39 5.21 0.26
N ASN A 34 9.60 4.35 0.92
CA ASN A 34 10.16 3.29 1.75
C ASN A 34 10.63 2.09 0.91
N TYR A 35 11.77 1.56 1.30
CA TYR A 35 12.37 0.33 0.76
C TYR A 35 13.17 -0.41 1.84
N VAL A 36 13.41 -1.72 1.66
CA VAL A 36 14.19 -2.53 2.60
C VAL A 36 15.65 -2.69 2.11
N SER A 37 15.86 -3.26 0.94
CA SER A 37 17.18 -3.66 0.46
C SER A 37 17.58 -3.07 -0.89
N ASN A 38 16.65 -2.95 -1.83
CA ASN A 38 16.95 -2.51 -3.19
C ASN A 38 16.97 -0.97 -3.33
N LYS A 39 18.10 -0.38 -2.93
CA LYS A 39 18.33 1.07 -3.04
C LYS A 39 18.29 1.57 -4.49
N LYS A 40 18.75 0.76 -5.45
CA LYS A 40 18.77 1.15 -6.88
C LYS A 40 17.34 1.38 -7.41
N GLU A 41 16.41 0.47 -7.13
CA GLU A 41 15.00 0.66 -7.51
C GLU A 41 14.36 1.86 -6.79
N ALA A 42 14.67 2.06 -5.50
CA ALA A 42 14.17 3.21 -4.76
C ALA A 42 14.69 4.55 -5.34
N LEU A 43 15.96 4.60 -5.77
CA LEU A 43 16.53 5.76 -6.46
C LEU A 43 15.86 5.98 -7.84
N ASP A 44 15.57 4.92 -8.61
CA ASP A 44 14.84 5.05 -9.87
C ASP A 44 13.42 5.61 -9.64
N THR A 45 12.74 5.14 -8.59
CA THR A 45 11.45 5.70 -8.21
C THR A 45 11.56 7.19 -7.86
N LEU A 46 12.54 7.59 -7.05
CA LEU A 46 12.76 9.00 -6.70
C LEU A 46 13.09 9.86 -7.93
N LYS A 47 13.90 9.33 -8.85
CA LYS A 47 14.17 9.99 -10.12
C LYS A 47 12.88 10.26 -10.90
N LYS A 48 12.02 9.24 -11.06
CA LYS A 48 10.72 9.39 -11.74
C LYS A 48 9.77 10.35 -11.05
N VAL A 49 9.76 10.36 -9.71
CA VAL A 49 9.01 11.35 -8.91
C VAL A 49 9.46 12.78 -9.27
N ARG A 50 10.76 13.01 -9.38
CA ARG A 50 11.31 14.34 -9.75
C ARG A 50 11.06 14.71 -11.20
N GLU A 51 11.15 13.76 -12.12
CA GLU A 51 10.80 13.95 -13.54
C GLU A 51 9.34 14.38 -13.73
N LYS A 52 8.45 14.03 -12.78
CA LYS A 52 7.04 14.44 -12.75
C LYS A 52 6.77 15.75 -12.01
N GLY A 53 7.82 16.48 -11.66
CA GLY A 53 7.72 17.79 -10.99
C GLY A 53 7.51 17.73 -9.48
N GLY A 54 7.52 16.53 -8.89
CA GLY A 54 7.47 16.35 -7.43
C GLY A 54 8.86 16.24 -6.80
N ASP A 55 8.89 15.98 -5.50
CA ASP A 55 10.12 15.65 -4.77
C ASP A 55 9.82 14.64 -3.66
N GLY A 56 10.88 14.09 -3.07
CA GLY A 56 10.73 13.06 -2.05
C GLY A 56 12.04 12.72 -1.34
N VAL A 57 11.92 11.79 -0.40
CA VAL A 57 13.05 11.26 0.38
C VAL A 57 12.99 9.72 0.43
N LEU A 58 14.15 9.10 0.41
CA LEU A 58 14.27 7.65 0.56
C LEU A 58 14.24 7.27 2.05
N LEU A 59 13.41 6.29 2.38
CA LEU A 59 13.21 5.79 3.74
C LEU A 59 13.59 4.30 3.79
N LYS A 60 14.83 4.00 4.19
CA LYS A 60 15.28 2.61 4.35
C LYS A 60 14.76 2.04 5.65
N GLY A 61 14.07 0.90 5.62
CA GLY A 61 13.63 0.19 6.82
C GLY A 61 12.64 -0.93 6.52
N ASP A 62 12.62 -1.93 7.38
CA ASP A 62 11.65 -3.04 7.38
C ASP A 62 10.48 -2.67 8.29
N VAL A 63 9.28 -2.57 7.73
CA VAL A 63 8.06 -2.19 8.46
C VAL A 63 7.72 -3.16 9.60
N SER A 64 8.19 -4.41 9.52
CA SER A 64 8.01 -5.39 10.61
C SER A 64 8.85 -5.09 11.86
N LYS A 65 9.83 -4.17 11.76
CA LYS A 65 10.74 -3.79 12.85
C LYS A 65 10.42 -2.40 13.35
N VAL A 66 10.02 -2.31 14.61
CA VAL A 66 9.59 -1.04 15.25
C VAL A 66 10.68 0.04 15.16
N ASP A 67 11.94 -0.33 15.38
CA ASP A 67 13.04 0.65 15.39
C ASP A 67 13.37 1.15 13.98
N ASP A 68 13.29 0.28 12.95
CA ASP A 68 13.41 0.71 11.55
C ASP A 68 12.28 1.72 11.20
N VAL A 69 11.04 1.46 11.66
CA VAL A 69 9.91 2.37 11.43
C VAL A 69 10.11 3.71 12.12
N LYS A 70 10.60 3.72 13.36
CA LYS A 70 10.95 4.98 14.07
C LYS A 70 11.98 5.79 13.30
N GLU A 71 13.04 5.15 12.81
CA GLU A 71 14.10 5.84 12.06
C GLU A 71 13.59 6.36 10.70
N MET A 72 12.75 5.59 10.01
CA MET A 72 12.10 6.06 8.78
C MET A 72 11.25 7.31 9.02
N VAL A 73 10.42 7.30 10.08
CA VAL A 73 9.55 8.43 10.42
C VAL A 73 10.39 9.64 10.85
N LYS A 74 11.44 9.45 11.64
CA LYS A 74 12.40 10.50 12.01
C LYS A 74 13.04 11.13 10.76
N THR A 75 13.61 10.32 9.85
CA THR A 75 14.21 10.78 8.59
C THR A 75 13.21 11.60 7.76
N PHE A 76 11.95 11.17 7.72
CA PHE A 76 10.91 11.92 7.01
C PHE A 76 10.60 13.25 7.70
N THR A 77 10.42 13.24 9.03
CA THR A 77 10.01 14.42 9.80
C THR A 77 11.11 15.48 9.89
N GLU A 78 12.37 15.15 9.72
CA GLU A 78 13.47 16.10 9.51
C GLU A 78 13.31 16.90 8.21
N LYS A 79 12.65 16.34 7.18
CA LYS A 79 12.35 17.02 5.91
C LYS A 79 10.99 17.70 5.91
N ARG A 80 9.99 17.10 6.55
CA ARG A 80 8.59 17.55 6.56
C ARG A 80 7.96 17.26 7.94
N LYS A 81 7.69 18.27 8.71
CA LYS A 81 7.21 18.15 10.11
C LYS A 81 5.93 17.35 10.29
N ASN A 82 5.05 17.30 9.29
CA ASN A 82 3.77 16.62 9.34
C ASN A 82 3.72 15.52 8.29
N ILE A 83 2.83 14.55 8.51
CA ILE A 83 2.52 13.47 7.58
C ILE A 83 1.03 13.55 7.31
N ASP A 84 0.65 14.00 6.10
CA ASP A 84 -0.76 14.12 5.72
C ASP A 84 -1.35 12.80 5.26
N ILE A 85 -0.52 11.93 4.66
CA ILE A 85 -0.97 10.67 4.05
C ILE A 85 0.00 9.55 4.41
N LEU A 86 -0.56 8.45 4.92
CA LEU A 86 0.15 7.18 5.07
C LEU A 86 -0.46 6.14 4.13
N VAL A 87 0.35 5.54 3.26
CA VAL A 87 -0.06 4.41 2.43
C VAL A 87 0.68 3.16 2.89
N ASN A 88 -0.04 2.25 3.54
CA ASN A 88 0.42 0.93 3.96
C ASN A 88 0.36 -0.02 2.76
N ASN A 89 1.41 -0.01 1.93
CA ASN A 89 1.50 -0.83 0.73
C ASN A 89 2.50 -1.99 0.86
N ALA A 90 3.51 -1.89 1.73
CA ALA A 90 4.48 -2.96 1.91
C ALA A 90 3.80 -4.30 2.16
N GLY A 91 4.25 -5.31 1.43
CA GLY A 91 3.70 -6.66 1.58
C GLY A 91 4.49 -7.69 0.77
N ILE A 92 4.42 -8.92 1.25
CA ILE A 92 5.02 -10.09 0.63
C ILE A 92 3.97 -11.17 0.43
N TYR A 93 4.16 -11.99 -0.58
CA TYR A 93 3.28 -13.10 -0.92
C TYR A 93 4.10 -14.29 -1.37
N PHE A 94 3.97 -15.42 -0.65
CA PHE A 94 4.53 -16.71 -1.04
C PHE A 94 3.38 -17.63 -1.44
N ARG A 95 3.52 -18.30 -2.60
CA ARG A 95 2.50 -19.23 -3.09
C ARG A 95 2.78 -20.63 -2.58
N ASN A 96 2.19 -20.95 -1.42
CA ASN A 96 2.26 -22.27 -0.82
C ASN A 96 0.85 -22.84 -0.62
N SER A 97 0.64 -24.15 -0.92
CA SER A 97 -0.55 -24.83 -0.41
C SER A 97 -0.47 -24.87 1.12
N PHE A 98 -1.62 -24.86 1.79
CA PHE A 98 -1.68 -24.87 3.25
C PHE A 98 -0.88 -26.03 3.86
N GLU A 99 -1.00 -27.23 3.29
CA GLU A 99 -0.30 -28.43 3.74
C GLU A 99 1.24 -28.29 3.69
N LYS A 100 1.77 -27.58 2.69
CA LYS A 100 3.21 -27.43 2.47
C LYS A 100 3.77 -26.11 3.01
N GLN A 101 2.94 -25.28 3.63
CA GLN A 101 3.35 -23.96 4.09
C GLN A 101 4.19 -24.07 5.37
N PRO A 102 5.46 -23.61 5.36
CA PRO A 102 6.28 -23.59 6.57
C PRO A 102 5.72 -22.59 7.58
N PHE A 103 5.71 -22.90 8.87
CA PHE A 103 5.29 -21.98 9.95
C PHE A 103 6.02 -20.64 9.86
N LYS A 104 7.33 -20.65 9.63
CA LYS A 104 8.13 -19.41 9.48
C LYS A 104 7.66 -18.50 8.35
N THR A 105 7.03 -19.07 7.31
CA THR A 105 6.47 -18.28 6.20
C THR A 105 5.19 -17.56 6.64
N TRP A 106 4.33 -18.25 7.39
CA TRP A 106 3.15 -17.65 8.02
C TRP A 106 3.55 -16.45 8.89
N ASP A 107 4.47 -16.64 9.84
CA ASP A 107 4.92 -15.59 10.74
C ASP A 107 5.51 -14.40 9.97
N LYS A 108 6.32 -14.67 8.94
CA LYS A 108 6.93 -13.62 8.12
C LYS A 108 5.89 -12.82 7.35
N VAL A 109 4.88 -13.47 6.78
CA VAL A 109 3.82 -12.77 6.02
C VAL A 109 2.97 -11.91 6.96
N LEU A 110 2.54 -12.42 8.09
CA LEU A 110 1.78 -11.65 9.08
C LEU A 110 2.61 -10.49 9.64
N SER A 111 3.88 -10.75 9.97
CA SER A 111 4.79 -9.72 10.50
C SER A 111 4.97 -8.55 9.54
N VAL A 112 5.18 -8.80 8.24
CA VAL A 112 5.34 -7.72 7.24
C VAL A 112 4.01 -7.08 6.90
N ASN A 113 3.01 -7.87 6.49
CA ASN A 113 1.79 -7.34 5.89
C ASN A 113 0.86 -6.70 6.92
N LEU A 114 0.68 -7.32 8.08
CA LEU A 114 -0.27 -6.88 9.10
C LEU A 114 0.42 -6.09 10.22
N THR A 115 1.38 -6.72 10.92
CA THR A 115 2.10 -6.06 12.02
C THR A 115 2.86 -4.83 11.54
N GLY A 116 3.48 -4.91 10.34
CA GLY A 116 4.15 -3.76 9.73
C GLY A 116 3.22 -2.58 9.48
N SER A 117 1.99 -2.86 9.00
CA SER A 117 0.97 -1.81 8.82
C SER A 117 0.55 -1.19 10.17
N TYR A 118 0.39 -2.01 11.21
CA TYR A 118 0.13 -1.54 12.56
C TYR A 118 1.25 -0.65 13.09
N ASN A 119 2.51 -1.09 12.96
CA ASN A 119 3.69 -0.33 13.40
C ASN A 119 3.73 1.04 12.73
N MET A 120 3.52 1.09 11.40
CA MET A 120 3.50 2.34 10.66
C MET A 120 2.40 3.26 11.16
N CYS A 121 1.17 2.77 11.30
CA CYS A 121 0.06 3.57 11.81
C CYS A 121 0.36 4.13 13.21
N LYS A 122 0.86 3.28 14.12
CA LYS A 122 1.14 3.65 15.51
C LYS A 122 2.20 4.73 15.64
N ILE A 123 3.29 4.63 14.84
CA ILE A 123 4.43 5.54 14.93
C ILE A 123 4.19 6.82 14.13
N VAL A 124 3.42 6.76 13.04
CA VAL A 124 3.10 7.93 12.21
C VAL A 124 2.02 8.81 12.85
N LEU A 125 1.08 8.22 13.59
CA LEU A 125 -0.11 8.91 14.14
C LEU A 125 0.21 10.22 14.90
N PRO A 126 1.26 10.34 15.74
CA PRO A 126 1.60 11.61 16.42
C PRO A 126 1.95 12.77 15.48
N TYR A 127 2.30 12.48 14.23
CA TYR A 127 2.68 13.46 13.20
C TYR A 127 1.52 13.77 12.23
N MET A 128 0.38 13.11 12.39
CA MET A 128 -0.83 13.34 11.60
C MET A 128 -1.71 14.41 12.25
N LYS A 129 -2.32 15.21 11.42
CA LYS A 129 -3.25 16.27 11.83
C LYS A 129 -4.65 15.98 11.30
N GLU A 130 -5.59 16.84 11.68
CA GLU A 130 -6.92 16.89 11.08
C GLU A 130 -6.84 16.86 9.55
N ASN A 131 -7.75 16.14 8.93
CA ASN A 131 -7.78 15.91 7.48
C ASN A 131 -6.62 15.09 6.90
N SER A 132 -5.90 14.34 7.75
CA SER A 132 -4.93 13.33 7.28
C SER A 132 -5.64 12.06 6.79
N ARG A 133 -4.92 11.22 6.05
CA ARG A 133 -5.43 10.01 5.41
C ARG A 133 -4.54 8.81 5.72
N ILE A 134 -5.16 7.68 6.06
CA ILE A 134 -4.47 6.38 6.15
C ILE A 134 -5.11 5.46 5.12
N ILE A 135 -4.30 4.89 4.23
CA ILE A 135 -4.76 4.00 3.17
C ILE A 135 -4.03 2.66 3.30
N PHE A 136 -4.79 1.58 3.34
CA PHE A 136 -4.26 0.23 3.31
C PHE A 136 -4.38 -0.35 1.91
N ILE A 137 -3.29 -0.91 1.38
CA ILE A 137 -3.34 -1.72 0.16
C ILE A 137 -3.57 -3.17 0.59
N SER A 138 -4.85 -3.54 0.62
CA SER A 138 -5.31 -4.88 0.94
C SER A 138 -5.25 -5.78 -0.30
N SER A 139 -6.26 -6.58 -0.56
CA SER A 139 -6.40 -7.46 -1.74
C SER A 139 -7.83 -7.96 -1.84
N GLN A 140 -8.30 -8.27 -3.05
CA GLN A 140 -9.52 -9.06 -3.23
C GLN A 140 -9.46 -10.43 -2.51
N LEU A 141 -8.24 -10.95 -2.27
CA LEU A 141 -8.04 -12.21 -1.55
C LEU A 141 -8.38 -12.10 -0.06
N ALA A 142 -8.49 -10.90 0.50
CA ALA A 142 -9.00 -10.65 1.84
C ALA A 142 -10.48 -11.05 1.99
N PHE A 143 -11.23 -11.05 0.89
CA PHE A 143 -12.66 -11.38 0.85
C PHE A 143 -12.90 -12.82 0.38
N ARG A 144 -12.26 -13.21 -0.73
CA ARG A 144 -12.53 -14.51 -1.37
C ARG A 144 -11.60 -15.65 -0.96
N GLY A 145 -10.52 -15.33 -0.20
CA GLY A 145 -9.50 -16.31 0.12
C GLY A 145 -8.56 -16.64 -1.05
N SER A 146 -7.60 -17.54 -0.80
CA SER A 146 -6.64 -18.04 -1.79
C SER A 146 -6.29 -19.49 -1.51
N ALA A 147 -6.39 -20.36 -2.52
CA ALA A 147 -6.01 -21.77 -2.42
C ALA A 147 -4.51 -21.99 -2.19
N HIS A 148 -3.67 -20.97 -2.42
CA HIS A 148 -2.21 -21.06 -2.30
C HIS A 148 -1.62 -19.84 -1.58
N GLY A 149 -2.27 -19.37 -0.51
CA GLY A 149 -1.82 -18.17 0.22
C GLY A 149 -2.75 -17.83 1.37
N SER A 150 -2.98 -18.79 2.25
CA SER A 150 -3.80 -18.61 3.45
C SER A 150 -3.24 -17.53 4.38
N ASP A 151 -1.92 -17.47 4.54
CA ASP A 151 -1.18 -16.45 5.25
C ASP A 151 -1.41 -15.04 4.67
N TYR A 152 -1.28 -14.92 3.36
CA TYR A 152 -1.51 -13.66 2.66
C TYR A 152 -2.96 -13.21 2.79
N ALA A 153 -3.92 -14.11 2.51
CA ALA A 153 -5.34 -13.80 2.63
C ALA A 153 -5.71 -13.37 4.07
N ALA A 154 -5.22 -14.11 5.07
CA ALA A 154 -5.41 -13.76 6.47
C ALA A 154 -4.80 -12.40 6.82
N SER A 155 -3.56 -12.12 6.37
CA SER A 155 -2.91 -10.84 6.62
C SER A 155 -3.67 -9.67 5.99
N LYS A 156 -4.20 -9.84 4.78
CA LYS A 156 -4.96 -8.80 4.06
C LYS A 156 -6.37 -8.61 4.62
N ALA A 157 -7.00 -9.67 5.12
CA ALA A 157 -8.26 -9.59 5.87
C ALA A 157 -8.05 -8.88 7.22
N GLY A 158 -6.95 -9.21 7.93
CA GLY A 158 -6.56 -8.52 9.17
C GLY A 158 -6.33 -7.02 8.97
N GLN A 159 -5.75 -6.60 7.84
CA GLN A 159 -5.63 -5.18 7.49
C GLN A 159 -7.00 -4.49 7.39
N LEU A 160 -8.04 -5.16 6.86
CA LEU A 160 -9.38 -4.59 6.79
C LEU A 160 -10.03 -4.45 8.17
N GLY A 161 -9.79 -5.40 9.07
CA GLY A 161 -10.20 -5.28 10.49
C GLY A 161 -9.53 -4.10 11.18
N LEU A 162 -8.20 -3.98 11.04
CA LEU A 162 -7.44 -2.86 11.59
C LEU A 162 -7.90 -1.52 11.00
N MET A 163 -8.10 -1.45 9.70
CA MET A 163 -8.59 -0.27 8.99
C MET A 163 -9.92 0.22 9.56
N ARG A 164 -10.91 -0.69 9.72
CA ARG A 164 -12.23 -0.34 10.25
C ARG A 164 -12.16 0.17 11.69
N SER A 165 -11.38 -0.48 12.55
CA SER A 165 -11.16 -0.04 13.93
C SER A 165 -10.55 1.36 13.98
N LEU A 166 -9.48 1.60 13.20
CA LEU A 166 -8.85 2.91 13.14
C LEU A 166 -9.77 3.99 12.54
N ALA A 167 -10.65 3.64 11.58
CA ALA A 167 -11.62 4.58 11.03
C ALA A 167 -12.59 5.10 12.11
N LEU A 168 -13.02 4.24 13.02
CA LEU A 168 -13.87 4.61 14.15
C LEU A 168 -13.09 5.39 15.22
N GLU A 169 -11.92 4.89 15.63
CA GLU A 169 -11.10 5.49 16.69
C GLU A 169 -10.56 6.89 16.34
N LEU A 170 -10.31 7.14 15.04
CA LEU A 170 -9.69 8.39 14.59
C LEU A 170 -10.68 9.39 13.98
N ALA A 171 -11.98 9.05 13.98
CA ALA A 171 -13.03 9.91 13.42
C ALA A 171 -13.09 11.30 14.11
N ASP A 172 -13.02 11.33 15.44
CA ASP A 172 -13.03 12.58 16.21
C ASP A 172 -11.80 13.45 15.92
N LYS A 173 -10.69 12.84 15.49
CA LYS A 173 -9.49 13.55 15.03
C LYS A 173 -9.59 13.97 13.56
N LYS A 174 -10.70 13.66 12.88
CA LYS A 174 -10.94 13.88 11.45
C LYS A 174 -9.83 13.27 10.56
N ILE A 175 -9.27 12.14 10.98
CA ILE A 175 -8.34 11.33 10.19
C ILE A 175 -9.15 10.24 9.52
N LEU A 176 -9.16 10.23 8.18
CA LEU A 176 -9.92 9.25 7.41
C LEU A 176 -9.07 8.02 7.11
N VAL A 177 -9.64 6.85 7.33
CA VAL A 177 -8.93 5.57 7.19
C VAL A 177 -9.70 4.65 6.25
N ASN A 178 -9.08 4.28 5.12
CA ASN A 178 -9.72 3.49 4.08
C ASN A 178 -8.76 2.42 3.53
N ALA A 179 -9.27 1.55 2.67
CA ALA A 179 -8.48 0.54 1.99
C ALA A 179 -8.75 0.55 0.48
N VAL A 180 -7.76 0.08 -0.27
CA VAL A 180 -7.91 -0.33 -1.67
C VAL A 180 -7.65 -1.83 -1.71
N ALA A 181 -8.49 -2.58 -2.43
CA ALA A 181 -8.39 -4.01 -2.64
C ALA A 181 -8.08 -4.31 -4.12
N PRO A 182 -6.79 -4.44 -4.49
CA PRO A 182 -6.40 -4.77 -5.85
C PRO A 182 -6.85 -6.17 -6.28
N GLY A 183 -7.09 -6.32 -7.59
CA GLY A 183 -7.15 -7.59 -8.28
C GLY A 183 -5.75 -8.13 -8.62
N THR A 184 -5.63 -8.76 -9.78
CA THR A 184 -4.33 -9.17 -10.31
C THR A 184 -3.69 -8.00 -11.04
N ILE A 185 -2.65 -7.43 -10.43
CA ILE A 185 -1.91 -6.29 -10.97
C ILE A 185 -0.59 -6.77 -11.57
N ASP A 186 -0.23 -6.25 -12.73
CA ASP A 186 1.02 -6.58 -13.41
C ASP A 186 2.21 -5.93 -12.70
N THR A 187 2.83 -6.70 -11.83
CA THR A 187 3.96 -6.32 -10.98
C THR A 187 4.85 -7.53 -10.73
N ASP A 188 5.97 -7.32 -10.04
CA ASP A 188 6.90 -8.40 -9.69
C ASP A 188 6.30 -9.52 -8.81
N ILE A 189 5.16 -9.28 -8.16
CA ILE A 189 4.41 -10.32 -7.42
C ILE A 189 3.96 -11.46 -8.33
N ILE A 190 3.81 -11.18 -9.64
CA ILE A 190 3.49 -12.17 -10.67
C ILE A 190 4.62 -12.36 -11.69
N SER A 191 5.86 -12.07 -11.31
CA SER A 191 7.05 -12.27 -12.20
C SER A 191 7.26 -13.72 -12.62
N ASP A 192 6.76 -14.66 -11.81
CA ASP A 192 6.75 -16.11 -12.11
C ASP A 192 5.68 -16.52 -13.14
N TYR A 193 4.81 -15.61 -13.59
CA TYR A 193 3.81 -15.94 -14.61
C TYR A 193 4.43 -15.88 -16.00
N THR A 194 4.30 -17.02 -16.73
CA THR A 194 4.59 -17.03 -18.17
C THR A 194 3.60 -16.13 -18.90
N GLU A 195 3.96 -15.74 -20.12
CA GLU A 195 3.09 -14.91 -20.97
C GLU A 195 1.72 -15.57 -21.20
N GLU A 196 1.70 -16.91 -21.38
CA GLU A 196 0.47 -17.67 -21.51
C GLU A 196 -0.39 -17.60 -20.24
N LYS A 197 0.24 -17.75 -19.05
CA LYS A 197 -0.45 -17.63 -17.76
C LYS A 197 -1.00 -16.21 -17.55
N ARG A 198 -0.26 -15.18 -17.97
CA ARG A 198 -0.72 -13.77 -17.94
C ARG A 198 -1.95 -13.57 -18.83
N LYS A 199 -1.92 -14.08 -20.08
CA LYS A 199 -3.05 -14.02 -21.01
C LYS A 199 -4.27 -14.78 -20.47
N LYS A 200 -4.06 -15.99 -19.93
CA LYS A 200 -5.14 -16.75 -19.30
C LYS A 200 -5.76 -15.96 -18.15
N ARG A 201 -4.94 -15.40 -17.28
CA ARG A 201 -5.41 -14.62 -16.13
C ARG A 201 -6.15 -13.35 -16.56
N ALA A 202 -5.68 -12.66 -17.59
CA ALA A 202 -6.37 -11.51 -18.16
C ALA A 202 -7.77 -11.86 -18.71
N LYS A 203 -7.92 -13.03 -19.34
CA LYS A 203 -9.24 -13.53 -19.84
C LYS A 203 -10.24 -13.79 -18.70
N GLU A 204 -9.77 -14.18 -17.51
CA GLU A 204 -10.61 -14.41 -16.34
C GLU A 204 -11.19 -13.10 -15.75
N VAL A 205 -10.48 -11.98 -15.95
CA VAL A 205 -10.93 -10.66 -15.49
C VAL A 205 -12.07 -10.17 -16.41
N PRO A 206 -13.22 -9.72 -15.91
CA PRO A 206 -14.29 -9.16 -16.74
C PRO A 206 -13.81 -8.05 -17.70
N LEU A 207 -12.94 -7.14 -17.26
CA LEU A 207 -12.36 -6.10 -18.12
C LEU A 207 -11.27 -6.62 -19.08
N LYS A 208 -11.02 -7.94 -19.15
CA LYS A 208 -10.15 -8.63 -20.13
C LYS A 208 -8.70 -8.15 -20.14
N ARG A 209 -8.23 -7.59 -19.04
CA ARG A 209 -6.82 -7.21 -18.85
C ARG A 209 -6.37 -7.42 -17.41
N LEU A 210 -5.07 -7.51 -17.18
CA LEU A 210 -4.49 -7.31 -15.88
C LEU A 210 -4.58 -5.84 -15.48
N GLY A 211 -4.71 -5.56 -14.18
CA GLY A 211 -4.57 -4.20 -13.69
C GLY A 211 -3.11 -3.73 -13.78
N GLN A 212 -2.94 -2.41 -13.82
CA GLN A 212 -1.63 -1.76 -13.78
C GLN A 212 -1.46 -1.02 -12.45
N PRO A 213 -0.22 -0.74 -11.99
CA PRO A 213 0.01 0.07 -10.80
C PRO A 213 -0.75 1.40 -10.79
N GLU A 214 -0.94 2.00 -11.96
CA GLU A 214 -1.66 3.26 -12.17
C GLU A 214 -3.16 3.14 -11.84
N ASP A 215 -3.77 1.99 -12.08
CA ASP A 215 -5.18 1.73 -11.71
C ASP A 215 -5.36 1.85 -10.18
N ILE A 216 -4.40 1.32 -9.42
CA ILE A 216 -4.42 1.40 -7.95
C ILE A 216 -4.07 2.81 -7.47
N ALA A 217 -3.09 3.45 -8.11
CA ALA A 217 -2.67 4.80 -7.77
C ALA A 217 -3.79 5.83 -7.94
N GLY A 218 -4.67 5.64 -8.94
CA GLY A 218 -5.88 6.47 -9.13
C GLY A 218 -6.84 6.40 -7.93
N ALA A 219 -7.13 5.20 -7.43
CA ALA A 219 -7.97 5.02 -6.25
C ALA A 219 -7.31 5.62 -4.97
N CYS A 220 -5.99 5.43 -4.82
CA CYS A 220 -5.24 6.04 -3.72
C CYS A 220 -5.26 7.58 -3.80
N LEU A 221 -5.15 8.16 -4.99
CA LEU A 221 -5.26 9.61 -5.20
C LEU A 221 -6.63 10.13 -4.80
N TYR A 222 -7.71 9.44 -5.20
CA TYR A 222 -9.07 9.78 -4.79
C TYR A 222 -9.20 9.78 -3.27
N LEU A 223 -8.81 8.68 -2.61
CA LEU A 223 -8.88 8.54 -1.15
C LEU A 223 -7.98 9.54 -0.39
N SER A 224 -6.93 10.05 -1.03
CA SER A 224 -6.02 11.04 -0.46
C SER A 224 -6.47 12.48 -0.65
N SER A 225 -7.48 12.72 -1.48
CA SER A 225 -7.94 14.05 -1.86
C SER A 225 -9.21 14.47 -1.12
N ASP A 226 -9.62 15.73 -1.30
CA ASP A 226 -10.86 16.25 -0.74
C ASP A 226 -12.13 15.69 -1.41
N LEU A 227 -11.99 14.98 -2.53
CA LEU A 227 -13.10 14.27 -3.18
C LEU A 227 -13.65 13.14 -2.30
N SER A 228 -12.86 12.62 -1.36
CA SER A 228 -13.24 11.55 -0.43
C SER A 228 -13.47 12.03 1.01
N LYS A 229 -13.71 13.32 1.23
CA LYS A 229 -13.81 13.91 2.58
C LYS A 229 -14.92 13.32 3.47
N TYR A 230 -15.86 12.57 2.89
CA TYR A 230 -16.93 11.89 3.63
C TYR A 230 -16.83 10.35 3.51
N VAL A 231 -15.63 9.85 3.20
CA VAL A 231 -15.37 8.41 3.05
C VAL A 231 -14.37 7.96 4.12
N THR A 232 -14.80 7.13 5.05
CA THR A 232 -13.94 6.46 6.06
C THR A 232 -14.48 5.06 6.36
N GLY A 233 -13.60 4.12 6.66
CA GLY A 233 -13.95 2.72 6.90
C GLY A 233 -14.28 1.92 5.65
N GLU A 234 -14.07 2.48 4.45
CA GLU A 234 -14.45 1.90 3.16
C GLU A 234 -13.30 1.14 2.51
N THR A 235 -13.64 0.14 1.71
CA THR A 235 -12.69 -0.62 0.89
C THR A 235 -13.07 -0.54 -0.58
N ILE A 236 -12.28 0.19 -1.37
CA ILE A 236 -12.50 0.29 -2.82
C ILE A 236 -11.89 -0.92 -3.52
N ASN A 237 -12.72 -1.73 -4.18
CA ASN A 237 -12.26 -2.82 -5.04
C ASN A 237 -11.77 -2.28 -6.38
N VAL A 238 -10.48 -2.48 -6.68
CA VAL A 238 -9.84 -2.13 -7.97
C VAL A 238 -9.31 -3.41 -8.59
N ASN A 239 -10.21 -4.22 -9.15
CA ASN A 239 -9.94 -5.60 -9.53
C ASN A 239 -10.49 -6.00 -10.91
N GLY A 240 -10.98 -5.03 -11.70
CA GLY A 240 -11.53 -5.28 -13.03
C GLY A 240 -12.82 -6.13 -13.05
N GLY A 241 -13.53 -6.22 -11.93
CA GLY A 241 -14.72 -7.06 -11.76
C GLY A 241 -14.42 -8.52 -11.38
N LEU A 242 -13.16 -8.86 -11.07
CA LEU A 242 -12.77 -10.24 -10.70
C LEU A 242 -13.37 -10.71 -9.36
N TYR A 243 -13.76 -9.77 -8.51
CA TYR A 243 -14.53 -9.98 -7.30
C TYR A 243 -15.55 -8.85 -7.16
N ILE A 244 -16.82 -9.23 -6.95
CA ILE A 244 -17.97 -8.35 -6.71
C ILE A 244 -18.61 -8.80 -5.39
N HIS A 245 -18.99 -7.89 -4.53
CA HIS A 245 -19.67 -8.14 -3.25
C HIS A 245 -20.96 -7.36 -3.16
#